data_148bc8f1f29291ee3bd5082455db268d
#
_entry.id   148bc8f1f29291ee3bd5082455db268d
#
_cell.length_a   1.000
_cell.length_b   1.000
_cell.length_c   1.000
_cell.angle_alpha   90.00
_cell.angle_beta   90.00
_cell.angle_gamma   90.00
#
_symmetry.space_group_name_H-M   'P 1'
#
loop_
_entity.id
_entity.type
_entity.pdbx_description
1 polymer ?
#
loop_
_entity_poly.entity_id
_entity_poly.type
_entity_poly.pdbx_seq_one_letter_code
_entity_poly.pdbx_strand_id
1 'polypeptide(L)'
;MVTWVTPFPPDEKVKGLNIIDASITATILPDVDMNDMRNVNKGMSFVREFGRNISTLAMQAKGLKEALVKGKYDAVITEHFFSDTDAGYAAVLQVPWIQVNSVTMQPNYEHQMDEVRTLSTVPLYFNPSEIPMPFLNRLKNVGMFAFMTGAEWLERSVVLSLYEKLFAPVAAARGTTLPPFPDAYYNVSILFVNSHSSFASAMSLPPNVIEIGGYHIKEDVPPLPKDLQDLLDSSPQGVIYFSMGSVLKSANFPAVTKKELLKVLGELPYTVLWKFEEQLEGRPKNVHIRSWMPQASILGNPGFRVYTNHHCLALLPISFGVGAVCFILPNIPISRH
;
A
#
# COMPACT_ATOMS: atom_id res chain seq x y z
N MET A 1 -9.75 10.10 22.64
CA MET A 1 -8.42 9.44 22.78
C MET A 1 -8.39 8.29 21.78
N VAL A 2 -7.32 8.17 20.99
CA VAL A 2 -7.17 7.11 19.98
C VAL A 2 -6.25 6.03 20.51
N THR A 3 -6.61 4.76 20.37
CA THR A 3 -5.69 3.62 20.59
C THR A 3 -5.14 3.21 19.23
N TRP A 4 -3.82 3.33 19.06
CA TRP A 4 -3.12 3.00 17.82
C TRP A 4 -2.27 1.75 17.99
N VAL A 5 -2.63 0.72 17.26
CA VAL A 5 -1.86 -0.54 17.19
C VAL A 5 -0.93 -0.41 15.98
N THR A 6 0.37 -0.41 16.21
CA THR A 6 1.34 -0.13 15.15
C THR A 6 2.59 -0.99 15.25
N PRO A 7 3.12 -1.48 14.11
CA PRO A 7 4.43 -2.16 14.08
C PRO A 7 5.61 -1.20 14.25
N PHE A 8 5.38 0.11 14.10
CA PHE A 8 6.40 1.15 14.18
C PHE A 8 6.01 2.21 15.23
N PRO A 9 6.08 1.86 16.52
CA PRO A 9 5.76 2.81 17.57
C PRO A 9 6.70 4.01 17.50
N PRO A 10 6.20 5.24 17.66
CA PRO A 10 7.05 6.42 17.72
C PRO A 10 7.90 6.41 18.99
N ASP A 11 9.12 6.96 18.92
CA ASP A 11 10.04 7.05 20.05
C ASP A 11 9.51 7.98 21.17
N GLU A 12 8.69 8.96 20.80
CA GLU A 12 8.12 9.93 21.73
C GLU A 12 6.63 9.70 21.95
N LYS A 13 6.17 10.01 23.16
CA LYS A 13 4.74 9.97 23.49
C LYS A 13 3.98 11.06 22.74
N VAL A 14 3.01 10.64 21.94
CA VAL A 14 2.12 11.56 21.22
C VAL A 14 0.88 11.83 22.05
N LYS A 15 0.59 13.11 22.30
CA LYS A 15 -0.59 13.51 23.08
C LYS A 15 -1.89 13.01 22.42
N GLY A 16 -2.74 12.39 23.20
CA GLY A 16 -4.04 11.89 22.72
C GLY A 16 -4.00 10.50 22.11
N LEU A 17 -2.80 9.89 21.98
CA LEU A 17 -2.64 8.52 21.51
C LEU A 17 -2.29 7.56 22.66
N ASN A 18 -2.97 6.43 22.68
CA ASN A 18 -2.57 5.25 23.42
C ASN A 18 -1.95 4.27 22.41
N ILE A 19 -0.66 3.96 22.56
CA ILE A 19 0.08 3.16 21.60
C ILE A 19 0.19 1.74 22.10
N ILE A 20 -0.21 0.79 21.26
CA ILE A 20 0.03 -0.64 21.45
C ILE A 20 1.09 -1.06 20.45
N ASP A 21 2.23 -1.46 20.96
CA ASP A 21 3.36 -1.92 20.15
C ASP A 21 3.05 -3.30 19.55
N ALA A 22 2.94 -3.32 18.23
CA ALA A 22 2.76 -4.50 17.41
C ALA A 22 3.99 -4.80 16.54
N SER A 23 5.20 -4.38 16.96
CA SER A 23 6.46 -4.58 16.24
C SER A 23 6.74 -6.05 15.90
N ILE A 24 6.12 -6.99 16.63
CA ILE A 24 6.14 -8.40 16.27
C ILE A 24 5.63 -8.66 14.84
N THR A 25 4.73 -7.84 14.31
CA THR A 25 4.26 -7.99 12.91
C THR A 25 5.31 -7.58 11.91
N ALA A 26 6.25 -6.72 12.29
CA ALA A 26 7.36 -6.31 11.44
C ALA A 26 8.38 -7.44 11.21
N THR A 27 8.38 -8.47 12.02
CA THR A 27 9.33 -9.60 11.92
C THR A 27 9.18 -10.40 10.63
N ILE A 28 8.00 -10.36 9.99
CA ILE A 28 7.75 -11.05 8.71
C ILE A 28 8.02 -10.17 7.50
N LEU A 29 8.26 -8.85 7.66
CA LEU A 29 8.51 -7.92 6.56
C LEU A 29 9.83 -8.17 5.80
N PRO A 30 10.97 -8.52 6.47
CA PRO A 30 12.22 -8.79 5.78
C PRO A 30 12.14 -9.93 4.75
N ASP A 31 11.24 -10.91 5.00
CA ASP A 31 11.06 -12.08 4.15
C ASP A 31 10.18 -11.78 2.92
N VAL A 32 9.56 -10.59 2.89
CA VAL A 32 8.75 -10.15 1.77
C VAL A 32 9.59 -9.43 0.75
N ASP A 33 10.12 -10.20 -0.19
CA ASP A 33 10.73 -9.66 -1.41
C ASP A 33 9.81 -9.98 -2.58
N MET A 34 9.17 -8.94 -3.11
CA MET A 34 8.28 -9.07 -4.27
C MET A 34 9.04 -9.30 -5.58
N ASN A 35 10.38 -9.15 -5.58
CA ASN A 35 11.23 -9.54 -6.70
C ASN A 35 11.64 -11.02 -6.62
N ASP A 36 11.41 -11.68 -5.50
CA ASP A 36 11.73 -13.11 -5.37
C ASP A 36 10.73 -13.93 -6.19
N MET A 37 11.24 -14.58 -7.23
CA MET A 37 10.43 -15.42 -8.12
C MET A 37 9.70 -16.56 -7.38
N ARG A 38 10.18 -16.97 -6.22
CA ARG A 38 9.48 -17.96 -5.38
C ARG A 38 8.17 -17.40 -4.83
N ASN A 39 8.15 -16.13 -4.46
CA ASN A 39 6.96 -15.43 -3.98
C ASN A 39 6.04 -15.07 -5.15
N VAL A 40 6.61 -14.62 -6.26
CA VAL A 40 5.88 -14.35 -7.50
C VAL A 40 5.14 -15.61 -8.00
N ASN A 41 5.78 -16.77 -7.97
CA ASN A 41 5.18 -18.03 -8.39
C ASN A 41 4.06 -18.52 -7.46
N LYS A 42 4.05 -18.12 -6.19
CA LYS A 42 2.95 -18.38 -5.26
C LYS A 42 1.74 -17.48 -5.51
N GLY A 43 1.93 -16.35 -6.20
CA GLY A 43 0.86 -15.44 -6.60
C GLY A 43 0.01 -14.95 -5.42
N MET A 44 -1.31 -14.90 -5.62
CA MET A 44 -2.27 -14.38 -4.62
C MET A 44 -2.32 -15.20 -3.32
N SER A 45 -2.00 -16.48 -3.36
CA SER A 45 -1.97 -17.31 -2.15
C SER A 45 -0.94 -16.81 -1.14
N PHE A 46 0.22 -16.38 -1.63
CA PHE A 46 1.26 -15.78 -0.77
C PHE A 46 0.76 -14.49 -0.11
N VAL A 47 0.10 -13.61 -0.87
CA VAL A 47 -0.40 -12.33 -0.35
C VAL A 47 -1.48 -12.54 0.72
N ARG A 48 -2.38 -13.50 0.48
CA ARG A 48 -3.43 -13.87 1.45
C ARG A 48 -2.87 -14.50 2.72
N GLU A 49 -1.90 -15.41 2.57
CA GLU A 49 -1.18 -16.01 3.70
C GLU A 49 -0.47 -14.92 4.52
N PHE A 50 0.17 -13.97 3.84
CA PHE A 50 0.84 -12.85 4.47
C PHE A 50 -0.14 -11.97 5.28
N GLY A 51 -1.30 -11.61 4.71
CA GLY A 51 -2.34 -10.86 5.43
C GLY A 51 -2.83 -11.61 6.67
N ARG A 52 -3.11 -12.90 6.57
CA ARG A 52 -3.50 -13.75 7.72
C ARG A 52 -2.42 -13.81 8.81
N ASN A 53 -1.16 -13.86 8.42
CA ASN A 53 -0.04 -13.88 9.35
C ASN A 53 0.09 -12.56 10.10
N ILE A 54 -0.10 -11.43 9.41
CA ILE A 54 -0.14 -10.09 10.06
C ILE A 54 -1.24 -10.07 11.13
N SER A 55 -2.48 -10.43 10.78
CA SER A 55 -3.61 -10.45 11.73
C SER A 55 -3.32 -11.36 12.93
N THR A 56 -2.73 -12.53 12.67
CA THR A 56 -2.36 -13.49 13.73
C THR A 56 -1.29 -12.93 14.67
N LEU A 57 -0.26 -12.31 14.12
CA LEU A 57 0.82 -11.71 14.91
C LEU A 57 0.35 -10.46 15.66
N ALA A 58 -0.49 -9.64 15.05
CA ALA A 58 -1.07 -8.47 15.70
C ALA A 58 -1.82 -8.87 16.98
N MET A 59 -2.56 -9.96 16.96
CA MET A 59 -3.27 -10.48 18.13
C MET A 59 -2.34 -10.99 19.26
N GLN A 60 -1.05 -11.11 19.01
CA GLN A 60 -0.02 -11.42 20.02
C GLN A 60 0.59 -10.17 20.65
N ALA A 61 0.29 -8.98 20.09
CA ALA A 61 0.79 -7.71 20.62
C ALA A 61 0.36 -7.53 22.09
N LYS A 62 1.33 -7.16 22.93
CA LYS A 62 1.09 -6.98 24.36
C LYS A 62 0.10 -5.83 24.59
N GLY A 63 -0.99 -6.11 25.30
CA GLY A 63 -2.03 -5.14 25.63
C GLY A 63 -3.19 -5.09 24.62
N LEU A 64 -3.06 -5.66 23.41
CA LEU A 64 -4.15 -5.61 22.43
C LEU A 64 -5.39 -6.38 22.91
N LYS A 65 -5.21 -7.60 23.41
CA LYS A 65 -6.32 -8.40 23.95
C LYS A 65 -6.99 -7.70 25.14
N GLU A 66 -6.20 -7.08 26.02
CA GLU A 66 -6.74 -6.33 27.14
C GLU A 66 -7.54 -5.10 26.66
N ALA A 67 -7.03 -4.38 25.66
CA ALA A 67 -7.72 -3.26 25.04
C ALA A 67 -9.06 -3.69 24.39
N LEU A 68 -9.10 -4.84 23.75
CA LEU A 68 -10.32 -5.40 23.17
C LEU A 68 -11.32 -5.85 24.25
N VAL A 69 -10.85 -6.43 25.36
CA VAL A 69 -11.74 -6.89 26.44
C VAL A 69 -12.29 -5.75 27.27
N LYS A 70 -11.45 -4.78 27.66
CA LYS A 70 -11.80 -3.72 28.62
C LYS A 70 -12.07 -2.36 27.97
N GLY A 71 -11.54 -2.12 26.79
CA GLY A 71 -11.62 -0.81 26.13
C GLY A 71 -13.04 -0.47 25.67
N LYS A 72 -13.32 0.83 25.63
CA LYS A 72 -14.55 1.39 25.05
C LYS A 72 -14.16 2.26 23.89
N TYR A 73 -14.71 1.97 22.73
CA TYR A 73 -14.38 2.62 21.47
C TYR A 73 -15.67 2.97 20.73
N ASP A 74 -15.64 4.03 19.94
CA ASP A 74 -16.77 4.48 19.13
C ASP A 74 -16.73 3.89 17.71
N ALA A 75 -15.56 3.50 17.23
CA ALA A 75 -15.34 2.85 15.95
C ALA A 75 -14.00 2.09 15.94
N VAL A 76 -13.87 1.17 15.00
CA VAL A 76 -12.61 0.51 14.66
C VAL A 76 -12.20 0.93 13.25
N ILE A 77 -10.93 1.30 13.09
CA ILE A 77 -10.33 1.58 11.79
C ILE A 77 -9.24 0.54 11.55
N THR A 78 -9.32 -0.18 10.45
CA THR A 78 -8.28 -1.13 10.03
C THR A 78 -7.79 -0.82 8.63
N GLU A 79 -6.50 -1.02 8.37
CA GLU A 79 -6.02 -1.15 7.01
C GLU A 79 -6.40 -2.55 6.52
N HIS A 80 -7.00 -2.65 5.35
CA HIS A 80 -7.32 -3.93 4.76
C HIS A 80 -6.27 -4.33 3.72
N PHE A 81 -5.50 -5.36 4.03
CA PHE A 81 -4.52 -5.96 3.12
C PHE A 81 -4.67 -7.49 3.16
N PHE A 82 -5.73 -8.02 2.53
CA PHE A 82 -6.07 -9.45 2.59
C PHE A 82 -6.18 -10.00 4.02
N SER A 83 -6.58 -9.12 4.94
CA SER A 83 -6.73 -9.39 6.37
C SER A 83 -8.21 -9.50 6.76
N ASP A 84 -8.96 -10.34 6.05
CA ASP A 84 -10.42 -10.50 6.22
C ASP A 84 -10.83 -10.80 7.65
N THR A 85 -9.97 -11.49 8.42
CA THR A 85 -10.19 -11.81 9.83
C THR A 85 -10.27 -10.58 10.73
N ASP A 86 -9.78 -9.42 10.27
CA ASP A 86 -9.80 -8.17 11.04
C ASP A 86 -11.22 -7.63 11.28
N ALA A 87 -12.22 -8.16 10.56
CA ALA A 87 -13.63 -7.99 10.89
C ALA A 87 -13.95 -8.30 12.36
N GLY A 88 -13.18 -9.21 12.95
CA GLY A 88 -13.32 -9.61 14.36
C GLY A 88 -13.08 -8.49 15.37
N TYR A 89 -12.26 -7.47 15.04
CA TYR A 89 -12.05 -6.34 15.95
C TYR A 89 -13.36 -5.56 16.19
N ALA A 90 -14.03 -5.18 15.12
CA ALA A 90 -15.29 -4.44 15.20
C ALA A 90 -16.41 -5.32 15.76
N ALA A 91 -16.44 -6.60 15.39
CA ALA A 91 -17.42 -7.57 15.86
C ALA A 91 -17.35 -7.79 17.38
N VAL A 92 -16.15 -7.93 17.95
CA VAL A 92 -15.96 -8.07 19.41
C VAL A 92 -16.33 -6.80 20.14
N LEU A 93 -15.95 -5.66 19.61
CA LEU A 93 -16.21 -4.34 20.21
C LEU A 93 -17.66 -3.86 20.01
N GLN A 94 -18.39 -4.45 19.05
CA GLN A 94 -19.76 -4.08 18.66
C GLN A 94 -19.87 -2.61 18.25
N VAL A 95 -18.95 -2.14 17.42
CA VAL A 95 -18.86 -0.76 16.93
C VAL A 95 -18.73 -0.72 15.41
N PRO A 96 -18.99 0.43 14.75
CA PRO A 96 -18.79 0.59 13.34
C PRO A 96 -17.37 0.21 12.91
N TRP A 97 -17.27 -0.50 11.79
CA TRP A 97 -16.01 -0.87 11.17
C TRP A 97 -15.73 0.03 9.96
N ILE A 98 -14.61 0.72 10.02
CA ILE A 98 -14.11 1.58 8.96
C ILE A 98 -12.85 0.91 8.40
N GLN A 99 -12.83 0.69 7.11
CA GLN A 99 -11.66 0.18 6.43
C GLN A 99 -10.91 1.29 5.69
N VAL A 100 -9.59 1.20 5.69
CA VAL A 100 -8.72 2.02 4.85
C VAL A 100 -7.95 1.09 3.93
N ASN A 101 -7.98 1.37 2.66
CA ASN A 101 -7.22 0.64 1.67
C ASN A 101 -6.14 1.54 1.07
N SER A 102 -4.89 1.11 1.13
CA SER A 102 -3.75 1.85 0.56
C SER A 102 -3.71 1.82 -0.97
N VAL A 103 -4.58 1.05 -1.61
CA VAL A 103 -4.73 0.97 -3.07
C VAL A 103 -6.14 1.37 -3.51
N THR A 104 -6.37 1.39 -4.82
CA THR A 104 -7.69 1.61 -5.41
C THR A 104 -8.63 0.42 -5.16
N MET A 105 -9.90 0.59 -5.50
CA MET A 105 -10.92 -0.46 -5.39
C MET A 105 -10.50 -1.75 -6.08
N GLN A 106 -10.58 -2.87 -5.37
CA GLN A 106 -10.21 -4.22 -5.81
C GLN A 106 -11.44 -5.14 -5.79
N PRO A 107 -11.44 -6.24 -6.56
CA PRO A 107 -12.61 -7.15 -6.64
C PRO A 107 -13.08 -7.70 -5.28
N ASN A 108 -12.16 -8.00 -4.38
CA ASN A 108 -12.50 -8.49 -3.04
C ASN A 108 -13.24 -7.44 -2.21
N TYR A 109 -12.87 -6.14 -2.33
CA TYR A 109 -13.60 -5.06 -1.65
C TYR A 109 -14.96 -4.78 -2.28
N GLU A 110 -15.06 -4.87 -3.60
CA GLU A 110 -16.33 -4.72 -4.30
C GLU A 110 -17.35 -5.73 -3.78
N HIS A 111 -16.94 -6.98 -3.66
CA HIS A 111 -17.80 -8.03 -3.12
C HIS A 111 -18.19 -7.75 -1.66
N GLN A 112 -17.28 -7.24 -0.84
CA GLN A 112 -17.54 -6.89 0.55
C GLN A 112 -18.48 -5.69 0.69
N MET A 113 -18.44 -4.76 -0.27
CA MET A 113 -19.26 -3.56 -0.28
C MET A 113 -20.55 -3.71 -1.08
N ASP A 114 -20.92 -4.94 -1.44
CA ASP A 114 -22.12 -5.27 -2.25
C ASP A 114 -22.14 -4.56 -3.62
N GLU A 115 -20.96 -4.30 -4.16
CA GLU A 115 -20.79 -3.71 -5.48
C GLU A 115 -20.51 -4.79 -6.52
N VAL A 116 -21.16 -4.68 -7.67
CA VAL A 116 -20.95 -5.58 -8.81
C VAL A 116 -20.07 -4.91 -9.85
N ARG A 117 -18.84 -5.40 -9.98
CA ARG A 117 -17.95 -4.92 -11.03
C ARG A 117 -18.49 -5.20 -12.41
N THR A 118 -18.45 -4.18 -13.25
CA THR A 118 -18.74 -4.33 -14.67
C THR A 118 -17.53 -4.92 -15.41
N LEU A 119 -17.41 -6.26 -15.40
CA LEU A 119 -16.27 -6.99 -15.97
C LEU A 119 -16.03 -6.75 -17.46
N SER A 120 -17.02 -6.22 -18.17
CA SER A 120 -16.92 -5.90 -19.59
C SER A 120 -16.25 -4.53 -19.87
N THR A 121 -16.18 -3.65 -18.89
CA THR A 121 -15.68 -2.28 -19.07
C THR A 121 -14.53 -1.92 -18.15
N VAL A 122 -14.47 -2.50 -16.96
CA VAL A 122 -13.43 -2.25 -15.96
C VAL A 122 -12.43 -3.40 -15.92
N PRO A 123 -11.19 -3.22 -16.35
CA PRO A 123 -10.17 -4.26 -16.28
C PRO A 123 -9.85 -4.60 -14.85
N LEU A 124 -9.67 -5.89 -14.58
CA LEU A 124 -9.11 -6.36 -13.34
C LEU A 124 -7.63 -5.99 -13.28
N TYR A 125 -7.18 -5.79 -12.06
CA TYR A 125 -5.83 -5.42 -11.74
C TYR A 125 -4.74 -6.26 -12.43
N PHE A 126 -4.91 -7.59 -12.46
CA PHE A 126 -3.98 -8.52 -13.11
C PHE A 126 -4.25 -8.73 -14.61
N ASN A 127 -5.17 -7.97 -15.19
CA ASN A 127 -5.48 -8.01 -16.61
C ASN A 127 -5.50 -6.59 -17.18
N PRO A 128 -4.36 -5.88 -17.17
CA PRO A 128 -4.29 -4.52 -17.69
C PRO A 128 -4.71 -4.51 -19.16
N SER A 129 -5.57 -3.57 -19.51
CA SER A 129 -6.13 -3.45 -20.85
C SER A 129 -6.39 -1.99 -21.17
N GLU A 130 -6.28 -1.66 -22.44
CA GLU A 130 -6.78 -0.39 -22.98
C GLU A 130 -8.31 -0.26 -22.82
N ILE A 131 -8.80 0.96 -22.78
CA ILE A 131 -10.24 1.25 -22.71
C ILE A 131 -10.64 1.97 -24.00
N PRO A 132 -11.64 1.46 -24.74
CA PRO A 132 -12.52 0.32 -24.46
C PRO A 132 -11.83 -1.05 -24.59
N MET A 133 -12.15 -1.93 -23.67
CA MET A 133 -11.50 -3.23 -23.57
C MET A 133 -11.82 -4.14 -24.77
N PRO A 134 -10.82 -4.70 -25.49
CA PRO A 134 -11.02 -5.65 -26.58
C PRO A 134 -11.73 -6.93 -26.10
N PHE A 135 -12.43 -7.60 -27.01
CA PHE A 135 -13.23 -8.80 -26.68
C PHE A 135 -12.43 -9.90 -25.93
N LEU A 136 -11.23 -10.21 -26.40
CA LEU A 136 -10.40 -11.23 -25.75
C LEU A 136 -9.97 -10.83 -24.34
N ASN A 137 -9.72 -9.53 -24.11
CA ASN A 137 -9.38 -9.04 -22.78
C ASN A 137 -10.60 -9.07 -21.84
N ARG A 138 -11.82 -8.82 -22.35
CA ARG A 138 -13.06 -9.02 -21.58
C ARG A 138 -13.23 -10.47 -21.16
N LEU A 139 -13.00 -11.43 -22.08
CA LEU A 139 -13.08 -12.85 -21.77
C LEU A 139 -12.04 -13.27 -20.73
N LYS A 140 -10.78 -12.81 -20.87
CA LYS A 140 -9.74 -13.00 -19.86
C LYS A 140 -10.15 -12.41 -18.49
N ASN A 141 -10.76 -11.23 -18.50
CA ASN A 141 -11.24 -10.55 -17.30
C ASN A 141 -12.26 -11.40 -16.55
N VAL A 142 -13.24 -11.94 -17.24
CA VAL A 142 -14.24 -12.85 -16.65
C VAL A 142 -13.59 -14.13 -16.11
N GLY A 143 -12.69 -14.73 -16.88
CA GLY A 143 -11.96 -15.93 -16.45
C GLY A 143 -11.09 -15.68 -15.21
N MET A 144 -10.40 -14.55 -15.16
CA MET A 144 -9.59 -14.14 -14.02
C MET A 144 -10.46 -13.89 -12.77
N PHE A 145 -11.58 -13.20 -12.93
CA PHE A 145 -12.54 -12.98 -11.85
C PHE A 145 -13.07 -14.30 -11.27
N ALA A 146 -13.50 -15.20 -12.14
CA ALA A 146 -13.99 -16.53 -11.73
C ALA A 146 -12.90 -17.33 -10.99
N PHE A 147 -11.66 -17.27 -11.47
CA PHE A 147 -10.52 -17.91 -10.83
C PHE A 147 -10.26 -17.32 -9.43
N MET A 148 -10.24 -16.00 -9.30
CA MET A 148 -10.03 -15.33 -8.02
C MET A 148 -11.12 -15.65 -7.00
N THR A 149 -12.38 -15.57 -7.41
CA THR A 149 -13.54 -15.91 -6.58
C THR A 149 -13.52 -17.39 -6.16
N GLY A 150 -13.18 -18.29 -7.08
CA GLY A 150 -13.03 -19.72 -6.77
C GLY A 150 -11.92 -19.99 -5.76
N ALA A 151 -10.79 -19.31 -5.88
CA ALA A 151 -9.69 -19.41 -4.93
C ALA A 151 -10.07 -18.88 -3.53
N GLU A 152 -10.82 -17.80 -3.46
CA GLU A 152 -11.37 -17.28 -2.18
C GLU A 152 -12.33 -18.28 -1.54
N TRP A 153 -13.19 -18.87 -2.32
CA TRP A 153 -14.12 -19.89 -1.84
C TRP A 153 -13.39 -21.10 -1.25
N LEU A 154 -12.31 -21.56 -1.89
CA LEU A 154 -11.50 -22.67 -1.39
C LEU A 154 -10.78 -22.35 -0.08
N GLU A 155 -10.36 -21.11 0.12
CA GLU A 155 -9.67 -20.68 1.35
C GLU A 155 -10.64 -20.28 2.47
N ARG A 156 -11.94 -20.21 2.22
CA ARG A 156 -12.93 -19.72 3.17
C ARG A 156 -12.90 -20.44 4.52
N SER A 157 -12.71 -21.76 4.51
CA SER A 157 -12.66 -22.55 5.76
C SER A 157 -11.46 -22.16 6.64
N VAL A 158 -10.35 -21.79 6.02
CA VAL A 158 -9.13 -21.33 6.74
C VAL A 158 -9.41 -19.99 7.42
N VAL A 159 -10.03 -19.07 6.70
CA VAL A 159 -10.38 -17.74 7.22
C VAL A 159 -11.37 -17.85 8.39
N LEU A 160 -12.42 -18.67 8.23
CA LEU A 160 -13.42 -18.94 9.26
C LEU A 160 -12.79 -19.49 10.54
N SER A 161 -11.96 -20.54 10.40
CA SER A 161 -11.28 -21.15 11.53
C SER A 161 -10.34 -20.17 12.24
N LEU A 162 -9.64 -19.32 11.47
CA LEU A 162 -8.74 -18.32 12.04
C LEU A 162 -9.53 -17.21 12.77
N TYR A 163 -10.62 -16.73 12.19
CA TYR A 163 -11.50 -15.75 12.82
C TYR A 163 -12.00 -16.23 14.18
N GLU A 164 -12.56 -17.45 14.25
CA GLU A 164 -13.02 -18.03 15.49
C GLU A 164 -11.88 -18.20 16.50
N LYS A 165 -10.74 -18.74 16.07
CA LYS A 165 -9.57 -18.97 16.92
C LYS A 165 -9.06 -17.66 17.55
N LEU A 166 -9.02 -16.58 16.78
CA LEU A 166 -8.48 -15.31 17.27
C LEU A 166 -9.47 -14.54 18.14
N PHE A 167 -10.75 -14.53 17.78
CA PHE A 167 -11.71 -13.61 18.39
C PHE A 167 -12.72 -14.23 19.33
N ALA A 168 -13.05 -15.53 19.21
CA ALA A 168 -14.01 -16.15 20.15
C ALA A 168 -13.56 -16.07 21.62
N PRO A 169 -12.28 -16.33 21.98
CA PRO A 169 -11.83 -16.18 23.37
C PRO A 169 -11.92 -14.75 23.87
N VAL A 170 -11.71 -13.76 22.99
CA VAL A 170 -11.74 -12.33 23.33
C VAL A 170 -13.19 -11.88 23.55
N ALA A 171 -14.10 -12.28 22.67
CA ALA A 171 -15.53 -12.02 22.79
C ALA A 171 -16.09 -12.61 24.11
N ALA A 172 -15.75 -13.86 24.41
CA ALA A 172 -16.14 -14.50 25.65
C ALA A 172 -15.62 -13.76 26.89
N ALA A 173 -14.35 -13.35 26.89
CA ALA A 173 -13.75 -12.59 27.98
C ALA A 173 -14.37 -11.18 28.14
N ARG A 174 -14.82 -10.58 27.04
CA ARG A 174 -15.54 -9.30 27.04
C ARG A 174 -17.00 -9.45 27.47
N GLY A 175 -17.59 -10.64 27.41
CA GLY A 175 -19.02 -10.88 27.65
C GLY A 175 -19.90 -10.53 26.47
N THR A 176 -19.34 -10.56 25.25
CA THR A 176 -20.07 -10.33 23.99
C THR A 176 -20.17 -11.63 23.18
N THR A 177 -21.15 -11.70 22.30
CA THR A 177 -21.29 -12.82 21.36
C THR A 177 -20.57 -12.48 20.08
N LEU A 178 -19.64 -13.35 19.66
CA LEU A 178 -19.00 -13.22 18.36
C LEU A 178 -20.01 -13.63 17.26
N PRO A 179 -20.35 -12.74 16.32
CA PRO A 179 -21.25 -13.09 15.22
C PRO A 179 -20.55 -14.06 14.25
N PRO A 180 -21.31 -14.78 13.41
CA PRO A 180 -20.74 -15.56 12.31
C PRO A 180 -19.86 -14.68 11.42
N PHE A 181 -18.79 -15.25 10.89
CA PHE A 181 -17.83 -14.49 10.09
C PHE A 181 -18.46 -13.70 8.92
N PRO A 182 -19.40 -14.25 8.14
CA PRO A 182 -20.05 -13.47 7.08
C PRO A 182 -20.72 -12.20 7.60
N ASP A 183 -21.40 -12.28 8.74
CA ASP A 183 -22.12 -11.14 9.33
C ASP A 183 -21.13 -10.04 9.79
N ALA A 184 -19.96 -10.45 10.29
CA ALA A 184 -18.90 -9.53 10.65
C ALA A 184 -18.21 -8.95 9.41
N TYR A 185 -17.92 -9.79 8.41
CA TYR A 185 -17.15 -9.44 7.22
C TYR A 185 -17.88 -8.42 6.33
N TYR A 186 -19.16 -8.58 6.14
CA TYR A 186 -19.98 -7.67 5.33
C TYR A 186 -20.49 -6.43 6.10
N ASN A 187 -20.18 -6.31 7.38
CA ASN A 187 -20.62 -5.18 8.21
C ASN A 187 -19.63 -4.00 8.17
N VAL A 188 -19.13 -3.66 7.01
CA VAL A 188 -18.27 -2.49 6.81
C VAL A 188 -19.12 -1.25 6.68
N SER A 189 -18.90 -0.27 7.55
CA SER A 189 -19.64 0.99 7.53
C SER A 189 -19.14 1.94 6.45
N ILE A 190 -17.82 2.08 6.33
CA ILE A 190 -17.15 2.96 5.35
C ILE A 190 -15.87 2.28 4.89
N LEU A 191 -15.60 2.37 3.59
CA LEU A 191 -14.32 1.99 2.99
C LEU A 191 -13.65 3.23 2.39
N PHE A 192 -12.50 3.61 2.91
CA PHE A 192 -11.62 4.60 2.30
C PHE A 192 -10.66 3.91 1.33
N VAL A 193 -10.61 4.39 0.10
CA VAL A 193 -9.70 3.88 -0.94
C VAL A 193 -8.71 4.97 -1.36
N ASN A 194 -7.45 4.61 -1.51
CA ASN A 194 -6.44 5.54 -1.95
C ASN A 194 -6.46 5.66 -3.50
N SER A 195 -7.51 6.25 -3.98
CA SER A 195 -7.73 6.56 -5.39
C SER A 195 -8.30 7.95 -5.57
N HIS A 196 -8.28 8.43 -6.80
CA HIS A 196 -8.89 9.69 -7.21
C HIS A 196 -9.34 9.57 -8.66
N SER A 197 -10.48 10.17 -8.98
CA SER A 197 -11.08 10.12 -10.31
C SER A 197 -10.18 10.62 -11.46
N SER A 198 -9.15 11.41 -11.14
CA SER A 198 -8.21 11.91 -12.15
C SER A 198 -7.20 10.87 -12.64
N PHE A 199 -7.02 9.76 -11.93
CA PHE A 199 -6.02 8.73 -12.30
C PHE A 199 -6.53 7.29 -12.19
N ALA A 200 -7.57 7.04 -11.41
CA ALA A 200 -8.20 5.74 -11.34
C ALA A 200 -9.03 5.44 -12.59
N SER A 201 -9.22 4.16 -12.88
CA SER A 201 -10.20 3.77 -13.90
C SER A 201 -11.59 4.26 -13.50
N ALA A 202 -12.32 4.85 -14.47
CA ALA A 202 -13.69 5.27 -14.23
C ALA A 202 -14.55 4.06 -13.83
N MET A 203 -15.07 4.07 -12.63
CA MET A 203 -15.97 3.04 -12.11
C MET A 203 -17.00 3.67 -11.18
N SER A 204 -18.17 3.05 -11.10
CA SER A 204 -19.16 3.40 -10.09
C SER A 204 -18.66 2.95 -8.72
N LEU A 205 -18.83 3.79 -7.72
CA LEU A 205 -18.54 3.46 -6.32
C LEU A 205 -19.83 3.57 -5.50
N PRO A 206 -20.10 2.62 -4.60
CA PRO A 206 -21.22 2.75 -3.68
C PRO A 206 -21.01 3.93 -2.71
N PRO A 207 -22.08 4.49 -2.12
CA PRO A 207 -22.00 5.71 -1.32
C PRO A 207 -21.08 5.61 -0.09
N ASN A 208 -20.85 4.42 0.41
CA ASN A 208 -19.99 4.15 1.56
C ASN A 208 -18.53 3.85 1.18
N VAL A 209 -18.18 3.97 -0.11
CA VAL A 209 -16.80 3.95 -0.58
C VAL A 209 -16.37 5.36 -0.93
N ILE A 210 -15.30 5.83 -0.28
CA ILE A 210 -14.83 7.21 -0.38
C ILE A 210 -13.39 7.22 -0.87
N GLU A 211 -13.15 7.93 -1.97
CA GLU A 211 -11.80 8.15 -2.48
C GLU A 211 -11.08 9.20 -1.63
N ILE A 212 -9.91 8.82 -1.10
CA ILE A 212 -9.06 9.69 -0.26
C ILE A 212 -7.64 9.81 -0.84
N GLY A 213 -7.50 9.73 -2.16
CA GLY A 213 -6.20 9.81 -2.82
C GLY A 213 -5.41 11.04 -2.37
N GLY A 214 -4.15 10.82 -1.99
CA GLY A 214 -3.28 11.90 -1.50
C GLY A 214 -3.42 12.23 -0.01
N TYR A 215 -4.23 11.51 0.77
CA TYR A 215 -4.44 11.77 2.21
C TYR A 215 -3.15 11.80 3.05
N HIS A 216 -2.09 11.13 2.57
CA HIS A 216 -0.77 11.06 3.21
C HIS A 216 0.14 12.26 2.87
N ILE A 217 -0.25 13.09 1.91
CA ILE A 217 0.54 14.24 1.47
C ILE A 217 0.38 15.35 2.50
N LYS A 218 1.48 15.75 3.10
CA LYS A 218 1.51 16.88 4.04
C LYS A 218 1.73 18.18 3.27
N GLU A 219 0.98 19.23 3.63
CA GLU A 219 1.19 20.57 3.10
C GLU A 219 2.56 21.11 3.53
N ASP A 220 2.89 20.94 4.81
CA ASP A 220 4.18 21.31 5.37
C ASP A 220 5.12 20.10 5.36
N VAL A 221 6.02 20.06 4.41
CA VAL A 221 7.07 19.03 4.37
C VAL A 221 8.31 19.49 5.13
N PRO A 222 9.00 18.59 5.85
CA PRO A 222 10.24 18.92 6.51
C PRO A 222 11.30 19.44 5.50
N PRO A 223 12.19 20.35 5.92
CA PRO A 223 13.27 20.80 5.06
C PRO A 223 14.19 19.63 4.68
N LEU A 224 14.81 19.71 3.52
CA LEU A 224 15.81 18.73 3.09
C LEU A 224 17.04 18.77 4.01
N PRO A 225 17.69 17.62 4.23
CA PRO A 225 19.06 17.59 4.75
C PRO A 225 19.97 18.46 3.88
N LYS A 226 20.86 19.20 4.53
CA LYS A 226 21.69 20.21 3.87
C LYS A 226 22.45 19.68 2.66
N ASP A 227 23.02 18.50 2.76
CA ASP A 227 23.79 17.86 1.69
C ASP A 227 22.92 17.49 0.47
N LEU A 228 21.64 17.14 0.67
CA LEU A 228 20.70 16.97 -0.44
C LEU A 228 20.28 18.31 -1.02
N GLN A 229 20.02 19.31 -0.17
CA GLN A 229 19.69 20.65 -0.65
C GLN A 229 20.83 21.23 -1.49
N ASP A 230 22.08 21.18 -1.00
CA ASP A 230 23.26 21.66 -1.72
C ASP A 230 23.43 20.94 -3.07
N LEU A 231 23.16 19.61 -3.12
CA LEU A 231 23.21 18.84 -4.36
C LEU A 231 22.16 19.30 -5.36
N LEU A 232 20.96 19.55 -4.88
CA LEU A 232 19.86 20.02 -5.70
C LEU A 232 20.14 21.43 -6.26
N ASP A 233 20.58 22.33 -5.40
CA ASP A 233 20.89 23.73 -5.78
C ASP A 233 22.08 23.81 -6.75
N SER A 234 23.02 22.86 -6.68
CA SER A 234 24.15 22.75 -7.60
C SER A 234 23.84 22.01 -8.92
N SER A 235 22.59 21.64 -9.15
CA SER A 235 22.16 20.88 -10.34
C SER A 235 21.32 21.74 -11.30
N PRO A 236 21.92 22.69 -12.04
CA PRO A 236 21.19 23.67 -12.84
C PRO A 236 20.42 23.06 -14.02
N GLN A 237 20.78 21.85 -14.46
CA GLN A 237 20.09 21.16 -15.52
C GLN A 237 18.87 20.37 -15.01
N GLY A 238 18.75 20.21 -13.69
CA GLY A 238 17.68 19.48 -13.05
C GLY A 238 18.10 18.16 -12.44
N VAL A 239 17.16 17.56 -11.72
CA VAL A 239 17.38 16.33 -10.98
C VAL A 239 16.31 15.31 -11.31
N ILE A 240 16.72 14.06 -11.47
CA ILE A 240 15.84 12.90 -11.60
C ILE A 240 15.83 12.17 -10.25
N TYR A 241 14.67 12.00 -9.66
CA TYR A 241 14.50 11.13 -8.48
C TYR A 241 13.98 9.78 -8.93
N PHE A 242 14.74 8.72 -8.67
CA PHE A 242 14.40 7.35 -9.01
C PHE A 242 14.29 6.50 -7.74
N SER A 243 13.11 5.93 -7.51
CA SER A 243 12.83 5.09 -6.34
C SER A 243 11.84 3.98 -6.68
N MET A 244 12.16 2.76 -6.27
CA MET A 244 11.25 1.61 -6.36
C MET A 244 10.35 1.47 -5.11
N GLY A 245 10.37 2.46 -4.21
CA GLY A 245 9.64 2.41 -2.95
C GLY A 245 10.40 1.64 -1.87
N SER A 246 9.68 1.11 -0.88
CA SER A 246 10.26 0.40 0.26
C SER A 246 10.15 -1.13 0.14
N VAL A 247 9.16 -1.63 -0.58
CA VAL A 247 8.88 -3.07 -0.73
C VAL A 247 9.70 -3.69 -1.84
N LEU A 248 9.86 -2.98 -2.97
CA LEU A 248 10.71 -3.40 -4.07
C LEU A 248 12.11 -2.83 -3.86
N LYS A 249 13.07 -3.71 -3.62
CA LYS A 249 14.46 -3.31 -3.44
C LYS A 249 15.18 -3.25 -4.80
N SER A 250 15.67 -2.08 -5.17
CA SER A 250 16.48 -1.92 -6.39
C SER A 250 17.75 -2.79 -6.38
N ALA A 251 18.27 -3.08 -5.19
CA ALA A 251 19.41 -3.97 -5.00
C ALA A 251 19.15 -5.40 -5.51
N ASN A 252 17.90 -5.85 -5.55
CA ASN A 252 17.51 -7.18 -6.00
C ASN A 252 17.31 -7.27 -7.52
N PHE A 253 17.48 -6.19 -8.25
CA PHE A 253 17.46 -6.27 -9.72
C PHE A 253 18.56 -7.20 -10.25
N PRO A 254 18.29 -7.91 -11.36
CA PRO A 254 19.32 -8.67 -12.04
C PRO A 254 20.55 -7.80 -12.38
N ALA A 255 21.73 -8.37 -12.31
CA ALA A 255 22.99 -7.63 -12.57
C ALA A 255 22.99 -6.94 -13.94
N VAL A 256 22.40 -7.58 -14.95
CA VAL A 256 22.24 -6.99 -16.29
C VAL A 256 21.37 -5.73 -16.23
N THR A 257 20.23 -5.78 -15.56
CA THR A 257 19.33 -4.63 -15.41
C THR A 257 20.01 -3.48 -14.69
N LYS A 258 20.74 -3.76 -13.59
CA LYS A 258 21.53 -2.74 -12.86
C LYS A 258 22.54 -2.06 -13.77
N LYS A 259 23.27 -2.84 -14.56
CA LYS A 259 24.28 -2.34 -15.49
C LYS A 259 23.68 -1.46 -16.59
N GLU A 260 22.57 -1.90 -17.19
CA GLU A 260 21.89 -1.13 -18.24
C GLU A 260 21.28 0.18 -17.69
N LEU A 261 20.68 0.13 -16.49
CA LEU A 261 20.17 1.34 -15.80
C LEU A 261 21.32 2.32 -15.53
N LEU A 262 22.46 1.87 -14.99
CA LEU A 262 23.60 2.74 -14.77
C LEU A 262 24.12 3.39 -16.05
N LYS A 263 24.18 2.61 -17.13
CA LYS A 263 24.57 3.15 -18.43
C LYS A 263 23.63 4.25 -18.90
N VAL A 264 22.33 3.97 -18.95
CA VAL A 264 21.32 4.94 -19.41
C VAL A 264 21.28 6.17 -18.50
N LEU A 265 21.26 6.00 -17.17
CA LEU A 265 21.24 7.11 -16.23
C LEU A 265 22.53 7.93 -16.28
N GLY A 266 23.67 7.30 -16.56
CA GLY A 266 24.97 7.97 -16.69
C GLY A 266 25.12 8.81 -17.96
N GLU A 267 24.37 8.50 -19.01
CA GLU A 267 24.35 9.25 -20.27
C GLU A 267 23.45 10.51 -20.19
N LEU A 268 22.64 10.61 -19.14
CA LEU A 268 21.75 11.76 -18.98
C LEU A 268 22.50 13.00 -18.46
N PRO A 269 22.13 14.20 -18.95
CA PRO A 269 22.75 15.45 -18.52
C PRO A 269 22.28 15.91 -17.12
N TYR A 270 21.49 15.11 -16.45
CA TYR A 270 20.81 15.42 -15.17
C TYR A 270 21.55 14.78 -14.00
N THR A 271 21.44 15.39 -12.83
CA THR A 271 21.77 14.72 -11.57
C THR A 271 20.70 13.68 -11.26
N VAL A 272 21.11 12.46 -10.94
CA VAL A 272 20.18 11.37 -10.62
C VAL A 272 20.29 11.03 -9.14
N LEU A 273 19.18 11.11 -8.43
CA LEU A 273 19.03 10.59 -7.06
C LEU A 273 18.35 9.23 -7.14
N TRP A 274 19.07 8.17 -6.87
CA TRP A 274 18.53 6.81 -6.90
C TRP A 274 18.49 6.22 -5.49
N LYS A 275 17.25 5.92 -5.02
CA LYS A 275 17.09 5.14 -3.80
C LYS A 275 17.51 3.70 -4.08
N PHE A 276 18.68 3.33 -3.54
CA PHE A 276 19.30 2.02 -3.77
C PHE A 276 19.90 1.53 -2.45
N GLU A 277 19.60 0.29 -2.07
CA GLU A 277 19.78 -0.21 -0.71
C GLU A 277 21.21 -0.61 -0.37
N GLU A 278 22.08 -0.80 -1.39
CA GLU A 278 23.45 -1.30 -1.25
C GLU A 278 24.46 -0.36 -1.94
N GLN A 279 25.74 -0.66 -1.79
CA GLN A 279 26.76 0.00 -2.58
C GLN A 279 26.70 -0.52 -4.02
N LEU A 280 26.87 0.37 -4.99
CA LEU A 280 26.79 0.08 -6.41
C LEU A 280 28.10 0.49 -7.10
N GLU A 281 28.89 -0.50 -7.44
CA GLU A 281 30.16 -0.29 -8.14
C GLU A 281 29.96 0.20 -9.59
N GLY A 282 30.92 0.96 -10.10
CA GLY A 282 30.85 1.48 -11.47
C GLY A 282 29.82 2.60 -11.66
N ARG A 283 29.38 3.21 -10.59
CA ARG A 283 28.40 4.30 -10.62
C ARG A 283 28.91 5.54 -11.34
N PRO A 284 28.18 6.07 -12.32
CA PRO A 284 28.49 7.34 -12.97
C PRO A 284 28.50 8.52 -11.98
N LYS A 285 29.27 9.57 -12.29
CA LYS A 285 29.43 10.73 -11.39
C LYS A 285 28.12 11.48 -11.11
N ASN A 286 27.20 11.51 -12.07
CA ASN A 286 25.90 12.16 -11.96
C ASN A 286 24.86 11.32 -11.22
N VAL A 287 25.16 10.06 -10.85
CA VAL A 287 24.22 9.16 -10.14
C VAL A 287 24.58 9.09 -8.66
N HIS A 288 23.71 9.57 -7.80
CA HIS A 288 23.84 9.58 -6.35
C HIS A 288 22.90 8.57 -5.75
N ILE A 289 23.41 7.66 -4.92
CA ILE A 289 22.62 6.60 -4.30
C ILE A 289 22.55 6.78 -2.77
N ARG A 290 21.40 6.42 -2.19
CA ARG A 290 21.20 6.27 -0.75
C ARG A 290 20.19 5.17 -0.49
N SER A 291 20.37 4.45 0.60
CA SER A 291 19.43 3.40 1.04
C SER A 291 18.07 3.97 1.42
N TRP A 292 18.05 5.21 1.91
CA TRP A 292 16.84 5.96 2.25
C TRP A 292 16.97 7.42 1.84
N MET A 293 15.88 7.99 1.34
CA MET A 293 15.77 9.40 0.97
C MET A 293 14.45 9.99 1.46
N PRO A 294 14.43 11.24 1.93
CA PRO A 294 13.20 11.93 2.38
C PRO A 294 12.35 12.33 1.16
N GLN A 295 11.66 11.37 0.57
CA GLN A 295 10.92 11.53 -0.68
C GLN A 295 9.94 12.71 -0.65
N ALA A 296 9.17 12.88 0.44
CA ALA A 296 8.23 13.99 0.56
C ALA A 296 8.94 15.35 0.47
N SER A 297 10.08 15.49 1.15
CA SER A 297 10.87 16.74 1.13
C SER A 297 11.55 16.96 -0.23
N ILE A 298 11.99 15.90 -0.90
CA ILE A 298 12.54 16.01 -2.26
C ILE A 298 11.46 16.51 -3.21
N LEU A 299 10.29 15.87 -3.22
CA LEU A 299 9.19 16.20 -4.14
C LEU A 299 8.48 17.52 -3.80
N GLY A 300 8.46 17.90 -2.52
CA GLY A 300 7.86 19.16 -2.04
C GLY A 300 8.79 20.37 -2.09
N ASN A 301 10.03 20.21 -2.57
CA ASN A 301 10.96 21.34 -2.64
C ASN A 301 10.47 22.38 -3.65
N PRO A 302 10.38 23.71 -3.28
CA PRO A 302 9.85 24.76 -4.16
C PRO A 302 10.63 24.97 -5.47
N GLY A 303 11.91 24.57 -5.50
CA GLY A 303 12.73 24.57 -6.72
C GLY A 303 12.36 23.47 -7.72
N PHE A 304 11.45 22.59 -7.34
CA PHE A 304 11.06 21.45 -8.12
C PHE A 304 9.69 21.64 -8.76
N ARG A 305 9.63 21.58 -10.06
CA ARG A 305 8.37 21.32 -10.77
C ARG A 305 8.40 19.87 -11.21
N VAL A 306 7.60 19.06 -10.53
CA VAL A 306 7.43 17.65 -10.89
C VAL A 306 6.56 17.57 -12.13
N TYR A 307 7.14 17.17 -13.25
CA TYR A 307 6.36 16.63 -14.36
C TYR A 307 6.19 15.13 -14.08
N THR A 308 5.09 14.80 -13.43
CA THR A 308 4.69 13.41 -13.29
C THR A 308 3.85 13.03 -14.49
N ASN A 309 4.42 12.26 -15.40
CA ASN A 309 3.56 11.37 -16.16
C ASN A 309 3.01 10.31 -15.17
N HIS A 310 1.82 10.58 -14.66
CA HIS A 310 0.82 9.67 -14.10
C HIS A 310 1.13 8.73 -12.92
N HIS A 311 2.29 8.71 -12.28
CA HIS A 311 2.58 7.66 -11.31
C HIS A 311 3.21 8.09 -9.99
N CYS A 312 3.18 9.35 -9.64
CA CYS A 312 3.59 9.81 -8.30
C CYS A 312 2.53 9.65 -7.21
N LEU A 313 1.35 9.18 -7.52
CA LEU A 313 0.53 8.45 -6.57
C LEU A 313 1.03 7.01 -6.62
N ALA A 314 2.22 6.83 -6.08
CA ALA A 314 2.91 5.57 -6.02
C ALA A 314 2.20 4.62 -5.07
N LEU A 315 1.06 4.18 -5.51
CA LEU A 315 0.38 3.02 -5.04
C LEU A 315 -0.04 2.25 -6.26
N LEU A 316 0.98 1.92 -6.99
CA LEU A 316 0.78 0.81 -7.86
C LEU A 316 0.48 -0.36 -7.00
N PRO A 317 -0.65 -0.88 -7.30
CA PRO A 317 -1.05 -2.15 -6.85
C PRO A 317 0.13 -3.11 -7.04
N ILE A 318 0.23 -4.04 -6.15
CA ILE A 318 1.18 -5.14 -6.12
C ILE A 318 1.07 -5.97 -7.40
N SER A 319 1.48 -5.42 -8.49
CA SER A 319 1.79 -6.17 -9.68
C SER A 319 3.06 -5.61 -10.23
N PHE A 320 4.12 -6.23 -9.79
CA PHE A 320 5.35 -6.27 -10.55
C PHE A 320 5.95 -4.90 -10.94
N GLY A 321 6.66 -4.31 -9.98
CA GLY A 321 7.83 -3.57 -10.33
C GLY A 321 7.63 -2.25 -11.05
N VAL A 322 6.80 -1.35 -10.53
CA VAL A 322 6.86 0.01 -11.02
C VAL A 322 7.32 0.92 -9.90
N GLY A 323 8.54 1.32 -9.98
CA GLY A 323 9.09 2.41 -9.18
C GLY A 323 8.58 3.76 -9.67
N ALA A 324 8.55 4.72 -8.77
CA ALA A 324 8.33 6.10 -9.16
C ALA A 324 9.63 6.62 -9.81
N VAL A 325 9.58 6.88 -11.10
CA VAL A 325 10.59 7.72 -11.78
C VAL A 325 10.01 9.12 -11.84
N CYS A 326 10.48 10.00 -10.97
CA CYS A 326 10.09 11.39 -10.99
C CYS A 326 11.16 12.20 -11.71
N PHE A 327 10.79 12.83 -12.82
CA PHE A 327 11.64 13.78 -13.52
C PHE A 327 11.42 15.17 -12.94
N ILE A 328 12.51 15.83 -12.56
CA ILE A 328 12.50 17.16 -12.01
C ILE A 328 13.27 18.05 -12.99
N LEU A 329 12.57 18.93 -13.68
CA LEU A 329 13.17 19.85 -14.61
C LEU A 329 13.37 21.23 -13.95
N PRO A 330 14.43 21.97 -14.31
CA PRO A 330 14.62 23.33 -13.81
C PRO A 330 13.54 24.26 -14.38
N ASN A 331 13.30 25.36 -13.67
CA ASN A 331 12.30 26.37 -13.95
C ASN A 331 12.19 26.73 -15.45
N ILE A 332 11.30 26.08 -16.18
CA ILE A 332 10.81 26.59 -17.46
C ILE A 332 9.57 27.41 -17.11
N PRO A 333 9.54 28.73 -17.40
CA PRO A 333 8.35 29.52 -17.15
C PRO A 333 7.23 29.00 -18.03
N ILE A 334 6.19 28.46 -17.40
CA ILE A 334 4.96 28.12 -18.12
C ILE A 334 4.23 29.43 -18.36
N SER A 335 4.18 29.88 -19.62
CA SER A 335 3.22 30.90 -20.02
C SER A 335 1.81 30.34 -19.72
N ARG A 336 1.10 30.97 -18.80
CA ARG A 336 -0.32 30.73 -18.60
C ARG A 336 -1.04 31.19 -19.85
N HIS A 337 -1.57 30.27 -20.62
CA HIS A 337 -2.65 30.53 -21.59
C HIS A 337 -3.93 29.90 -21.08
#